data_075596f8fd9e1856574ac9df1639c3d0
#
_entry.id   075596f8fd9e1856574ac9df1639c3d0
#
_cell.length_a   1.000
_cell.length_b   1.000
_cell.length_c   1.000
_cell.angle_alpha   90.00
_cell.angle_beta   90.00
_cell.angle_gamma   90.00
#
_symmetry.space_group_name_H-M   'P 1'
#
loop_
_entity.id
_entity.type
_entity.pdbx_description
1 polymer ?
#
loop_
_entity_poly.entity_id
_entity_poly.type
_entity_poly.pdbx_seq_one_letter_code
_entity_poly.pdbx_strand_id
1 'polypeptide(L)'
;DLHLAPNGRVIEMLSENVLFGVLAGHILSGGRGTMTSYESFLPIISSQLDQHLKFLKQSKEIHWRPRYQALNILSTSCWQRQDHNGYTHQNPALVSNLLLKPSNLVNCLFPCDDVAAAAAWEFMTQTKDVVNITTFNKIPEPRWIDINHARFQLTNGGASIFQFCSDDNPDVVVTGIGDIPTNEAIEGIKLAKQVIPELRIRYVGIAALSYGAIGTTENKLKHHDFNDYFTDNKPIIVNFHGYSETIRAIFSHYTSVSRVDIHGYEDQGSTTSPLDELCRNSCSRYDIAINILERTGHYDATQQFKDRIVGDAHYAALYGVDAK
;
A
#
# COMPACT_ATOMS: atom_id res chain seq x y z
N ASP A 1 30.92 1.75 -23.41
CA ASP A 1 29.66 1.24 -22.93
C ASP A 1 28.53 1.70 -23.85
N LEU A 2 27.77 0.78 -24.41
CA LEU A 2 26.76 1.06 -25.46
C LEU A 2 25.52 1.81 -24.91
N HIS A 3 25.39 1.94 -23.59
CA HIS A 3 24.24 2.53 -22.93
C HIS A 3 24.52 3.88 -22.28
N LEU A 4 25.75 4.37 -22.34
CA LEU A 4 26.12 5.68 -21.76
C LEU A 4 25.89 6.80 -22.78
N ALA A 5 25.22 7.86 -22.33
CA ALA A 5 25.07 9.09 -23.12
C ALA A 5 25.47 10.31 -22.28
N PRO A 6 26.25 11.27 -22.83
CA PRO A 6 26.69 12.47 -22.12
C PRO A 6 25.55 13.31 -21.54
N ASN A 7 24.37 13.25 -22.19
CA ASN A 7 23.13 13.95 -21.77
C ASN A 7 22.06 12.97 -21.30
N GLY A 8 22.47 11.83 -20.79
CA GLY A 8 21.54 10.81 -20.24
C GLY A 8 20.70 11.39 -19.10
N ARG A 9 19.42 10.96 -19.05
CA ARG A 9 18.49 11.38 -17.99
C ARG A 9 18.33 10.34 -16.89
N VAL A 10 18.88 9.15 -17.08
CA VAL A 10 18.88 8.07 -16.10
C VAL A 10 20.27 7.99 -15.48
N ILE A 11 20.33 8.01 -14.17
CA ILE A 11 21.56 7.85 -13.39
C ILE A 11 21.42 6.53 -12.62
N GLU A 12 22.28 5.57 -12.93
CA GLU A 12 22.36 4.30 -12.24
C GLU A 12 23.48 4.33 -11.21
N MET A 13 23.16 3.99 -9.97
CA MET A 13 24.14 3.98 -8.89
C MET A 13 23.71 2.99 -7.80
N LEU A 14 24.64 2.19 -7.32
CA LEU A 14 24.40 1.22 -6.23
C LEU A 14 24.55 1.90 -4.85
N SER A 15 23.82 2.97 -4.64
CA SER A 15 23.81 3.68 -3.35
C SER A 15 22.55 4.56 -3.24
N GLU A 16 21.58 4.13 -2.45
CA GLU A 16 20.36 4.89 -2.19
C GLU A 16 20.64 6.24 -1.55
N ASN A 17 21.63 6.32 -0.66
CA ASN A 17 22.05 7.58 -0.03
C ASN A 17 22.52 8.62 -1.06
N VAL A 18 23.36 8.19 -2.01
CA VAL A 18 23.89 9.10 -3.04
C VAL A 18 22.80 9.46 -4.03
N LEU A 19 21.99 8.50 -4.49
CA LEU A 19 20.85 8.75 -5.38
C LEU A 19 19.87 9.75 -4.77
N PHE A 20 19.52 9.57 -3.49
CA PHE A 20 18.65 10.50 -2.79
C PHE A 20 19.28 11.90 -2.70
N GLY A 21 20.56 12.00 -2.35
CA GLY A 21 21.28 13.28 -2.26
C GLY A 21 21.30 14.02 -3.59
N VAL A 22 21.58 13.31 -4.69
CA VAL A 22 21.56 13.87 -6.06
C VAL A 22 20.16 14.34 -6.44
N LEU A 23 19.12 13.51 -6.19
CA LEU A 23 17.73 13.88 -6.48
C LEU A 23 17.29 15.09 -5.65
N ALA A 24 17.54 15.09 -4.35
CA ALA A 24 17.17 16.20 -3.46
C ALA A 24 17.84 17.50 -3.88
N GLY A 25 19.14 17.48 -4.19
CA GLY A 25 19.87 18.65 -4.71
C GLY A 25 19.30 19.15 -6.04
N HIS A 26 18.97 18.24 -6.95
CA HIS A 26 18.35 18.58 -8.24
C HIS A 26 16.98 19.25 -8.06
N ILE A 27 16.11 18.71 -7.19
CA ILE A 27 14.80 19.30 -6.87
C ILE A 27 14.96 20.68 -6.24
N LEU A 28 15.86 20.84 -5.27
CA LEU A 28 16.13 22.13 -4.61
C LEU A 28 16.72 23.18 -5.56
N SER A 29 17.31 22.73 -6.67
CA SER A 29 17.80 23.62 -7.76
C SER A 29 16.70 23.93 -8.80
N GLY A 30 15.46 23.50 -8.59
CA GLY A 30 14.33 23.72 -9.50
C GLY A 30 14.11 22.64 -10.55
N GLY A 31 14.88 21.55 -10.50
CA GLY A 31 14.74 20.41 -11.40
C GLY A 31 13.55 19.52 -11.07
N ARG A 32 13.36 18.49 -11.90
CA ARG A 32 12.35 17.42 -11.72
C ARG A 32 13.04 16.08 -11.79
N GLY A 33 12.65 15.16 -10.93
CA GLY A 33 13.23 13.83 -10.94
C GLY A 33 12.47 12.85 -10.07
N THR A 34 12.84 11.58 -10.22
CA THR A 34 12.28 10.46 -9.48
C THR A 34 13.41 9.48 -9.17
N MET A 35 13.39 8.95 -7.96
CA MET A 35 14.23 7.84 -7.54
C MET A 35 13.41 6.56 -7.53
N THR A 36 14.02 5.45 -7.95
CA THR A 36 13.44 4.11 -7.78
C THR A 36 14.44 3.21 -7.07
N SER A 37 13.97 2.40 -6.15
CA SER A 37 14.76 1.37 -5.47
C SER A 37 13.87 0.25 -4.96
N TYR A 38 14.50 -0.84 -4.51
CA TYR A 38 13.83 -1.91 -3.79
C TYR A 38 13.32 -1.37 -2.46
N GLU A 39 12.11 -1.79 -2.11
CA GLU A 39 11.46 -1.39 -0.86
C GLU A 39 12.35 -1.58 0.37
N SER A 40 13.00 -2.74 0.46
CA SER A 40 13.85 -3.11 1.60
C SER A 40 15.09 -2.23 1.79
N PHE A 41 15.56 -1.54 0.74
CA PHE A 41 16.72 -0.66 0.82
C PHE A 41 16.36 0.80 1.09
N LEU A 42 15.11 1.17 0.86
CA LEU A 42 14.64 2.54 1.08
C LEU A 42 14.77 3.05 2.54
N PRO A 43 14.69 2.22 3.60
CA PRO A 43 14.98 2.72 4.96
C PRO A 43 16.35 3.37 5.12
N ILE A 44 17.34 3.05 4.26
CA ILE A 44 18.67 3.69 4.25
C ILE A 44 18.59 5.21 4.09
N ILE A 45 17.61 5.73 3.36
CA ILE A 45 17.46 7.19 3.11
C ILE A 45 16.64 7.91 4.18
N SER A 46 16.14 7.25 5.22
CA SER A 46 15.21 7.82 6.19
C SER A 46 15.71 9.11 6.82
N SER A 47 16.98 9.17 7.23
CA SER A 47 17.58 10.36 7.85
C SER A 47 17.69 11.54 6.88
N GLN A 48 18.09 11.29 5.64
CA GLN A 48 18.19 12.31 4.59
C GLN A 48 16.81 12.84 4.20
N LEU A 49 15.83 11.95 4.13
CA LEU A 49 14.44 12.30 3.86
C LEU A 49 13.87 13.20 4.96
N ASP A 50 14.18 12.91 6.23
CA ASP A 50 13.82 13.78 7.36
C ASP A 50 14.40 15.19 7.24
N GLN A 51 15.67 15.30 6.82
CA GLN A 51 16.27 16.61 6.56
C GLN A 51 15.61 17.34 5.40
N HIS A 52 15.31 16.64 4.31
CA HIS A 52 14.59 17.21 3.18
C HIS A 52 13.20 17.74 3.57
N LEU A 53 12.44 17.00 4.38
CA LEU A 53 11.15 17.45 4.90
C LEU A 53 11.26 18.72 5.75
N LYS A 54 12.31 18.84 6.56
CA LYS A 54 12.58 20.07 7.34
C LYS A 54 12.90 21.27 6.42
N PHE A 55 13.69 21.05 5.37
CA PHE A 55 13.96 22.09 4.37
C PHE A 55 12.69 22.51 3.63
N LEU A 56 11.86 21.57 3.21
CA LEU A 56 10.58 21.88 2.58
C LEU A 56 9.68 22.71 3.52
N LYS A 57 9.58 22.32 4.80
CA LYS A 57 8.78 23.04 5.78
C LYS A 57 9.25 24.49 5.91
N GLN A 58 10.54 24.71 6.13
CA GLN A 58 11.12 26.06 6.26
C GLN A 58 10.98 26.88 4.98
N SER A 59 11.16 26.25 3.82
CA SER A 59 11.06 26.92 2.54
C SER A 59 9.66 27.44 2.23
N LYS A 60 8.61 26.79 2.75
CA LYS A 60 7.22 27.25 2.60
C LYS A 60 6.92 28.56 3.32
N GLU A 61 7.74 28.94 4.30
CA GLU A 61 7.62 30.22 5.02
C GLU A 61 8.23 31.40 4.26
N ILE A 62 8.93 31.15 3.15
CA ILE A 62 9.62 32.18 2.35
C ILE A 62 8.72 32.60 1.18
N HIS A 63 8.00 33.71 1.32
CA HIS A 63 6.96 34.18 0.39
C HIS A 63 7.44 34.47 -1.04
N TRP A 64 8.67 34.92 -1.23
CA TRP A 64 9.23 35.26 -2.55
C TRP A 64 9.76 34.06 -3.33
N ARG A 65 9.80 32.89 -2.71
CA ARG A 65 10.41 31.69 -3.29
C ARG A 65 9.42 30.92 -4.15
N PRO A 66 9.82 30.48 -5.37
CA PRO A 66 9.00 29.58 -6.15
C PRO A 66 8.84 28.22 -5.47
N ARG A 67 7.69 27.59 -5.67
CA ARG A 67 7.44 26.23 -5.17
C ARG A 67 8.37 25.22 -5.84
N TYR A 68 8.93 24.31 -5.07
CA TYR A 68 9.70 23.18 -5.59
C TYR A 68 8.81 22.14 -6.25
N GLN A 69 9.36 21.42 -7.21
CA GLN A 69 8.73 20.17 -7.66
C GLN A 69 8.75 19.15 -6.53
N ALA A 70 7.81 18.23 -6.54
CA ALA A 70 7.80 17.16 -5.55
C ALA A 70 9.02 16.26 -5.69
N LEU A 71 9.52 15.76 -4.55
CA LEU A 71 10.49 14.68 -4.52
C LEU A 71 9.71 13.36 -4.61
N ASN A 72 9.93 12.60 -5.69
CA ASN A 72 9.17 11.40 -6.00
C ASN A 72 10.03 10.15 -5.81
N ILE A 73 9.49 9.15 -5.11
CA ILE A 73 10.12 7.87 -4.85
C ILE A 73 9.20 6.75 -5.35
N LEU A 74 9.73 5.88 -6.19
CA LEU A 74 9.09 4.63 -6.60
C LEU A 74 9.68 3.49 -5.78
N SER A 75 8.91 2.98 -4.82
CA SER A 75 9.23 1.81 -4.03
C SER A 75 8.76 0.57 -4.80
N THR A 76 9.68 -0.26 -5.21
CA THR A 76 9.41 -1.46 -6.00
C THR A 76 9.95 -2.70 -5.32
N SER A 77 9.72 -3.88 -5.90
CA SER A 77 10.17 -5.15 -5.31
C SER A 77 9.64 -5.32 -3.89
N CYS A 78 8.33 -5.19 -3.77
CA CYS A 78 7.57 -5.29 -2.53
C CYS A 78 7.81 -6.63 -1.84
N TRP A 79 7.81 -6.66 -0.51
CA TRP A 79 8.08 -7.85 0.29
C TRP A 79 7.21 -9.05 -0.12
N GLN A 80 5.96 -8.84 -0.50
CA GLN A 80 5.02 -9.89 -0.95
C GLN A 80 5.47 -10.63 -2.23
N ARG A 81 6.52 -10.16 -2.90
CA ARG A 81 7.13 -10.76 -4.10
C ARG A 81 8.64 -10.89 -3.95
N GLN A 82 9.13 -10.95 -2.72
CA GLN A 82 10.52 -11.23 -2.37
C GLN A 82 10.66 -12.53 -1.57
N ASP A 83 9.77 -13.45 -1.85
CA ASP A 83 9.67 -14.79 -1.25
C ASP A 83 10.99 -15.59 -1.31
N HIS A 84 11.76 -15.45 -2.39
CA HIS A 84 13.05 -16.14 -2.59
C HIS A 84 14.27 -15.42 -1.99
N ASN A 85 14.13 -14.15 -1.56
CA ASN A 85 15.23 -13.36 -1.01
C ASN A 85 15.25 -13.28 0.53
N GLY A 86 14.15 -13.58 1.20
CA GLY A 86 14.01 -13.57 2.64
C GLY A 86 14.29 -12.22 3.28
N TYR A 87 14.85 -12.21 4.47
CA TYR A 87 15.10 -11.03 5.32
C TYR A 87 15.75 -9.85 4.61
N THR A 88 16.67 -10.10 3.70
CA THR A 88 17.46 -9.06 3.06
C THR A 88 16.65 -8.18 2.10
N HIS A 89 15.47 -8.64 1.69
CA HIS A 89 14.62 -7.98 0.69
C HIS A 89 13.18 -7.78 1.15
N GLN A 90 12.86 -8.06 2.42
CA GLN A 90 11.53 -7.93 3.00
C GLN A 90 11.56 -6.86 4.11
N ASN A 91 11.26 -5.60 3.78
CA ASN A 91 11.26 -4.52 4.76
C ASN A 91 10.44 -3.30 4.29
N PRO A 92 9.15 -3.17 4.65
CA PRO A 92 8.31 -2.02 4.30
C PRO A 92 8.45 -0.83 5.28
N ALA A 93 9.51 -0.77 6.10
CA ALA A 93 9.61 0.15 7.22
C ALA A 93 9.59 1.64 6.82
N LEU A 94 10.09 2.02 5.63
CA LEU A 94 10.11 3.44 5.23
C LEU A 94 8.70 4.04 5.19
N VAL A 95 7.74 3.33 4.59
CA VAL A 95 6.34 3.80 4.49
C VAL A 95 5.73 3.98 5.87
N SER A 96 5.88 3.00 6.76
CA SER A 96 5.39 3.07 8.14
C SER A 96 6.00 4.24 8.91
N ASN A 97 7.31 4.43 8.76
CA ASN A 97 8.03 5.53 9.38
C ASN A 97 7.50 6.90 8.91
N LEU A 98 7.21 7.05 7.62
CA LEU A 98 6.67 8.29 7.06
C LEU A 98 5.23 8.57 7.51
N LEU A 99 4.38 7.55 7.57
CA LEU A 99 2.98 7.68 7.97
C LEU A 99 2.81 7.99 9.47
N LEU A 100 3.74 7.57 10.31
CA LEU A 100 3.73 7.85 11.76
C LEU A 100 4.35 9.19 12.14
N LYS A 101 5.07 9.85 11.23
CA LYS A 101 5.67 11.17 11.49
C LYS A 101 4.66 12.29 11.27
N PRO A 102 4.52 13.24 12.22
CA PRO A 102 3.62 14.38 12.07
C PRO A 102 4.09 15.31 10.95
N SER A 103 3.65 15.07 9.75
CA SER A 103 4.00 15.87 8.57
C SER A 103 2.85 15.93 7.57
N ASN A 104 2.51 17.15 7.12
CA ASN A 104 1.58 17.36 6.02
C ASN A 104 2.33 17.54 4.68
N LEU A 105 3.51 16.94 4.56
CA LEU A 105 4.37 17.05 3.38
C LEU A 105 4.66 15.70 2.71
N VAL A 106 3.98 14.63 3.14
CA VAL A 106 4.21 13.28 2.61
C VAL A 106 2.90 12.66 2.15
N ASN A 107 2.89 12.18 0.92
CA ASN A 107 1.86 11.32 0.37
C ASN A 107 2.44 9.91 0.18
N CYS A 108 1.81 8.90 0.77
CA CYS A 108 2.07 7.50 0.49
C CYS A 108 0.95 6.97 -0.40
N LEU A 109 1.29 6.56 -1.62
CA LEU A 109 0.36 6.12 -2.65
C LEU A 109 0.44 4.60 -2.82
N PHE A 110 -0.70 3.96 -2.86
CA PHE A 110 -0.86 2.51 -2.94
C PHE A 110 -1.77 2.15 -4.12
N PRO A 111 -1.26 2.21 -5.35
CA PRO A 111 -2.04 1.82 -6.52
C PRO A 111 -2.45 0.35 -6.42
N CYS A 112 -3.69 0.05 -6.79
CA CYS A 112 -4.22 -1.31 -6.75
C CYS A 112 -3.92 -2.13 -8.02
N ASP A 113 -3.49 -1.47 -9.09
CA ASP A 113 -3.14 -2.07 -10.39
C ASP A 113 -2.27 -1.13 -11.22
N ASP A 114 -1.95 -1.53 -12.46
CA ASP A 114 -1.13 -0.77 -13.41
C ASP A 114 -1.77 0.56 -13.83
N VAL A 115 -3.10 0.60 -13.95
CA VAL A 115 -3.84 1.83 -14.30
C VAL A 115 -3.81 2.81 -13.13
N ALA A 116 -4.01 2.33 -11.91
CA ALA A 116 -3.86 3.12 -10.70
C ALA A 116 -2.42 3.62 -10.52
N ALA A 117 -1.41 2.81 -10.87
CA ALA A 117 0.00 3.24 -10.86
C ALA A 117 0.27 4.38 -11.85
N ALA A 118 -0.33 4.33 -13.05
CA ALA A 118 -0.25 5.43 -14.01
C ALA A 118 -0.89 6.73 -13.49
N ALA A 119 -2.05 6.64 -12.83
CA ALA A 119 -2.70 7.79 -12.19
C ALA A 119 -1.87 8.34 -11.02
N ALA A 120 -1.27 7.47 -10.20
CA ALA A 120 -0.37 7.86 -9.12
C ALA A 120 0.86 8.61 -9.67
N TRP A 121 1.46 8.12 -10.74
CA TRP A 121 2.56 8.80 -11.43
C TRP A 121 2.17 10.17 -11.94
N GLU A 122 1.02 10.30 -12.61
CA GLU A 122 0.47 11.58 -13.06
C GLU A 122 0.32 12.56 -11.88
N PHE A 123 -0.31 12.12 -10.78
CA PHE A 123 -0.47 12.90 -9.55
C PHE A 123 0.88 13.36 -8.98
N MET A 124 1.84 12.45 -8.84
CA MET A 124 3.17 12.74 -8.29
C MET A 124 3.92 13.82 -9.09
N THR A 125 3.80 13.78 -10.42
CA THR A 125 4.50 14.73 -11.30
C THR A 125 3.87 16.13 -11.32
N GLN A 126 2.64 16.28 -10.86
CA GLN A 126 1.92 17.55 -10.79
C GLN A 126 2.02 18.24 -9.43
N THR A 127 2.34 17.50 -8.37
CA THR A 127 2.44 18.04 -7.02
C THR A 127 3.71 18.82 -6.77
N LYS A 128 3.69 19.73 -5.78
CA LYS A 128 4.79 20.61 -5.41
C LYS A 128 4.92 20.73 -3.89
N ASP A 129 6.17 20.96 -3.41
CA ASP A 129 6.50 21.14 -2.00
C ASP A 129 6.08 19.97 -1.11
N VAL A 130 6.13 18.75 -1.66
CA VAL A 130 5.82 17.51 -0.96
C VAL A 130 6.81 16.42 -1.36
N VAL A 131 6.83 15.37 -0.59
CA VAL A 131 7.43 14.08 -0.93
C VAL A 131 6.31 13.11 -1.26
N ASN A 132 6.39 12.45 -2.40
CA ASN A 132 5.52 11.34 -2.75
C ASN A 132 6.32 10.05 -2.75
N ILE A 133 5.78 9.03 -2.13
CA ILE A 133 6.24 7.66 -2.27
C ILE A 133 5.10 6.81 -2.79
N THR A 134 5.34 6.04 -3.82
CA THR A 134 4.38 5.03 -4.30
C THR A 134 5.00 3.65 -4.21
N THR A 135 4.20 2.68 -3.80
CA THR A 135 4.63 1.30 -3.57
C THR A 135 3.81 0.36 -4.44
N PHE A 136 4.48 -0.42 -5.28
CA PHE A 136 3.87 -1.43 -6.15
C PHE A 136 4.89 -2.50 -6.56
N ASN A 137 4.40 -3.66 -6.96
CA ASN A 137 5.24 -4.76 -7.44
C ASN A 137 5.62 -4.58 -8.92
N LYS A 138 6.45 -5.51 -9.45
CA LYS A 138 6.96 -5.48 -10.83
C LYS A 138 6.41 -6.61 -11.71
N ILE A 139 5.43 -7.36 -11.22
CA ILE A 139 4.83 -8.44 -11.98
C ILE A 139 3.43 -8.04 -12.48
N PRO A 140 2.93 -8.67 -13.55
CA PRO A 140 1.56 -8.44 -14.01
C PRO A 140 0.54 -8.87 -12.96
N GLU A 141 -0.40 -7.98 -12.65
CA GLU A 141 -1.52 -8.23 -11.75
C GLU A 141 -2.85 -7.95 -12.47
N PRO A 142 -3.99 -8.45 -11.96
CA PRO A 142 -5.29 -8.13 -12.50
C PRO A 142 -5.56 -6.62 -12.48
N ARG A 143 -6.27 -6.14 -13.50
CA ARG A 143 -6.72 -4.75 -13.58
C ARG A 143 -8.11 -4.62 -13.00
N TRP A 144 -8.28 -3.72 -12.03
CA TRP A 144 -9.50 -3.58 -11.23
C TRP A 144 -10.31 -2.34 -11.57
N ILE A 145 -9.66 -1.25 -11.93
CA ILE A 145 -10.30 0.05 -12.15
C ILE A 145 -9.81 0.72 -13.42
N ASP A 146 -10.59 1.68 -13.92
CA ASP A 146 -10.18 2.55 -15.01
C ASP A 146 -9.42 3.79 -14.51
N ILE A 147 -8.83 4.53 -15.46
CA ILE A 147 -7.99 5.69 -15.15
C ILE A 147 -8.77 6.84 -14.48
N ASN A 148 -10.05 7.01 -14.80
CA ASN A 148 -10.88 8.06 -14.20
C ASN A 148 -11.21 7.72 -12.76
N HIS A 149 -11.52 6.46 -12.47
CA HIS A 149 -11.71 5.96 -11.11
C HIS A 149 -10.42 6.13 -10.27
N ALA A 150 -9.27 5.77 -10.82
CA ALA A 150 -7.98 5.94 -10.14
C ALA A 150 -7.67 7.41 -9.81
N ARG A 151 -7.90 8.33 -10.76
CA ARG A 151 -7.76 9.78 -10.54
C ARG A 151 -8.75 10.29 -9.49
N PHE A 152 -9.99 9.80 -9.55
CA PHE A 152 -11.02 10.14 -8.55
C PHE A 152 -10.58 9.79 -7.14
N GLN A 153 -10.04 8.59 -6.90
CA GLN A 153 -9.54 8.21 -5.57
C GLN A 153 -8.51 9.22 -5.03
N LEU A 154 -7.53 9.62 -5.83
CA LEU A 154 -6.46 10.52 -5.40
C LEU A 154 -6.94 11.95 -5.11
N THR A 155 -8.03 12.38 -5.73
CA THR A 155 -8.57 13.73 -5.58
C THR A 155 -9.78 13.82 -4.64
N ASN A 156 -10.32 12.68 -4.19
CA ASN A 156 -11.55 12.62 -3.38
C ASN A 156 -11.39 11.74 -2.13
N GLY A 157 -10.43 12.08 -1.27
CA GLY A 157 -10.28 11.44 0.03
C GLY A 157 -9.49 10.13 0.04
N GLY A 158 -8.89 9.72 -1.09
CA GLY A 158 -8.00 8.57 -1.15
C GLY A 158 -8.67 7.19 -1.11
N ALA A 159 -10.01 7.12 -1.07
CA ALA A 159 -10.75 5.88 -0.99
C ALA A 159 -11.94 5.86 -1.97
N SER A 160 -12.35 4.67 -2.39
CA SER A 160 -13.58 4.47 -3.16
C SER A 160 -14.15 3.06 -3.00
N ILE A 161 -15.47 2.92 -3.18
CA ILE A 161 -16.14 1.62 -3.22
C ILE A 161 -15.99 1.01 -4.61
N PHE A 162 -15.52 -0.24 -4.69
CA PHE A 162 -15.47 -0.98 -5.95
C PHE A 162 -16.82 -1.70 -6.16
N GLN A 163 -17.68 -1.08 -6.98
CA GLN A 163 -19.06 -1.51 -7.17
C GLN A 163 -19.19 -2.94 -7.72
N PHE A 164 -18.24 -3.41 -8.52
CA PHE A 164 -18.29 -4.74 -9.13
C PHE A 164 -18.18 -5.92 -8.13
N CYS A 165 -17.73 -5.63 -6.90
CA CYS A 165 -17.61 -6.64 -5.84
C CYS A 165 -18.21 -6.17 -4.50
N SER A 166 -19.12 -5.20 -4.52
CA SER A 166 -19.70 -4.57 -3.31
C SER A 166 -21.22 -4.67 -3.28
N ASP A 167 -21.73 -4.86 -2.06
CA ASP A 167 -23.16 -4.84 -1.74
C ASP A 167 -23.52 -3.53 -1.00
N ASP A 168 -24.74 -3.00 -1.18
CA ASP A 168 -25.16 -1.72 -0.59
C ASP A 168 -25.27 -1.78 0.95
N ASN A 169 -25.82 -2.87 1.50
CA ASN A 169 -26.00 -3.08 2.95
C ASN A 169 -25.09 -4.22 3.43
N PRO A 170 -23.79 -3.97 3.59
CA PRO A 170 -22.83 -5.03 3.88
C PRO A 170 -22.97 -5.54 5.33
N ASP A 171 -22.62 -6.81 5.52
CA ASP A 171 -22.44 -7.43 6.84
C ASP A 171 -21.01 -7.20 7.33
N VAL A 172 -20.06 -7.02 6.41
CA VAL A 172 -18.64 -6.72 6.66
C VAL A 172 -18.09 -5.83 5.54
N VAL A 173 -17.15 -4.94 5.89
CA VAL A 173 -16.38 -4.14 4.92
C VAL A 173 -14.98 -4.71 4.82
N VAL A 174 -14.50 -4.90 3.60
CA VAL A 174 -13.13 -5.36 3.32
C VAL A 174 -12.39 -4.26 2.57
N THR A 175 -11.13 -4.05 2.88
CA THR A 175 -10.31 -3.05 2.19
C THR A 175 -8.91 -3.60 1.90
N GLY A 176 -8.38 -3.29 0.72
CA GLY A 176 -7.00 -3.54 0.31
C GLY A 176 -6.24 -2.22 0.15
N ILE A 177 -4.99 -2.19 0.61
CA ILE A 177 -4.10 -1.03 0.50
C ILE A 177 -2.79 -1.49 -0.13
N GLY A 178 -2.67 -1.32 -1.44
CA GLY A 178 -1.63 -1.83 -2.32
C GLY A 178 -2.17 -2.81 -3.36
N ASP A 179 -1.38 -3.15 -4.36
CA ASP A 179 -1.75 -4.03 -5.47
C ASP A 179 -2.02 -5.47 -5.02
N ILE A 180 -1.05 -6.11 -4.38
CA ILE A 180 -1.19 -7.47 -3.87
C ILE A 180 -2.24 -7.55 -2.75
N PRO A 181 -2.27 -6.67 -1.73
CA PRO A 181 -3.33 -6.66 -0.75
C PRO A 181 -4.74 -6.50 -1.35
N THR A 182 -4.89 -5.72 -2.42
CA THR A 182 -6.16 -5.60 -3.16
C THR A 182 -6.55 -6.92 -3.82
N ASN A 183 -5.60 -7.55 -4.53
CA ASN A 183 -5.84 -8.83 -5.20
C ASN A 183 -6.25 -9.91 -4.19
N GLU A 184 -5.50 -10.08 -3.11
CA GLU A 184 -5.78 -11.07 -2.08
C GLU A 184 -7.12 -10.80 -1.36
N ALA A 185 -7.45 -9.53 -1.10
CA ALA A 185 -8.74 -9.16 -0.50
C ALA A 185 -9.92 -9.48 -1.40
N ILE A 186 -9.85 -9.17 -2.70
CA ILE A 186 -10.92 -9.47 -3.66
C ILE A 186 -11.08 -11.00 -3.86
N GLU A 187 -9.98 -11.74 -3.95
CA GLU A 187 -10.03 -13.21 -4.03
C GLU A 187 -10.57 -13.81 -2.73
N GLY A 188 -10.22 -13.27 -1.55
CA GLY A 188 -10.80 -13.69 -0.27
C GLY A 188 -12.30 -13.47 -0.19
N ILE A 189 -12.82 -12.37 -0.72
CA ILE A 189 -14.26 -12.11 -0.85
C ILE A 189 -14.91 -13.20 -1.74
N LYS A 190 -14.31 -13.52 -2.88
CA LYS A 190 -14.85 -14.57 -3.77
C LYS A 190 -14.90 -15.92 -3.07
N LEU A 191 -13.83 -16.29 -2.36
CA LEU A 191 -13.77 -17.55 -1.60
C LEU A 191 -14.85 -17.60 -0.50
N ALA A 192 -15.02 -16.53 0.27
CA ALA A 192 -16.07 -16.47 1.30
C ALA A 192 -17.47 -16.60 0.70
N LYS A 193 -17.76 -15.91 -0.41
CA LYS A 193 -19.06 -16.00 -1.13
C LYS A 193 -19.28 -17.35 -1.82
N GLN A 194 -18.23 -18.10 -2.18
CA GLN A 194 -18.39 -19.48 -2.69
C GLN A 194 -18.92 -20.42 -1.61
N VAL A 195 -18.56 -20.18 -0.35
CA VAL A 195 -19.01 -21.01 0.79
C VAL A 195 -20.35 -20.53 1.34
N ILE A 196 -20.53 -19.22 1.46
CA ILE A 196 -21.76 -18.58 1.96
C ILE A 196 -22.22 -17.54 0.94
N PRO A 197 -22.99 -17.92 -0.09
CA PRO A 197 -23.38 -17.05 -1.20
C PRO A 197 -24.20 -15.82 -0.80
N GLU A 198 -24.92 -15.86 0.31
CA GLU A 198 -25.76 -14.78 0.82
C GLU A 198 -25.00 -13.68 1.56
N LEU A 199 -23.70 -13.83 1.79
CA LEU A 199 -22.89 -12.79 2.42
C LEU A 199 -22.91 -11.50 1.62
N ARG A 200 -23.21 -10.42 2.32
CA ARG A 200 -23.15 -9.06 1.78
C ARG A 200 -21.85 -8.41 2.19
N ILE A 201 -20.99 -8.13 1.24
CA ILE A 201 -19.66 -7.62 1.49
C ILE A 201 -19.46 -6.33 0.69
N ARG A 202 -18.93 -5.30 1.31
CA ARG A 202 -18.47 -4.09 0.61
C ARG A 202 -16.96 -4.10 0.53
N TYR A 203 -16.44 -3.83 -0.66
CA TYR A 203 -15.01 -3.61 -0.84
C TYR A 203 -14.71 -2.11 -1.02
N VAL A 204 -13.77 -1.60 -0.22
CA VAL A 204 -13.27 -0.22 -0.30
C VAL A 204 -11.79 -0.25 -0.65
N GLY A 205 -11.42 0.25 -1.83
CA GLY A 205 -10.02 0.44 -2.21
C GLY A 205 -9.46 1.73 -1.61
N ILE A 206 -8.30 1.67 -0.97
CA ILE A 206 -7.57 2.84 -0.47
C ILE A 206 -6.32 3.05 -1.32
N ALA A 207 -6.26 4.17 -2.04
CA ALA A 207 -5.17 4.51 -2.95
C ALA A 207 -4.11 5.43 -2.34
N ALA A 208 -4.41 6.12 -1.23
CA ALA A 208 -3.50 7.08 -0.63
C ALA A 208 -3.65 7.14 0.89
N LEU A 209 -2.52 7.32 1.57
CA LEU A 209 -2.43 7.60 3.00
C LEU A 209 -1.50 8.80 3.22
N SER A 210 -1.78 9.56 4.27
CA SER A 210 -0.91 10.61 4.80
C SER A 210 -0.92 10.54 6.33
N TYR A 211 -0.14 11.35 7.00
CA TYR A 211 -0.06 11.35 8.46
C TYR A 211 -1.45 11.45 9.10
N GLY A 212 -1.80 10.41 9.86
CA GLY A 212 -3.05 10.30 10.60
C GLY A 212 -4.32 10.29 9.74
N ALA A 213 -4.25 10.04 8.43
CA ALA A 213 -5.42 10.13 7.56
C ALA A 213 -5.37 9.18 6.36
N ILE A 214 -6.55 8.73 5.94
CA ILE A 214 -6.79 8.19 4.60
C ILE A 214 -6.79 9.38 3.64
N GLY A 215 -6.15 9.24 2.48
CA GLY A 215 -6.03 10.28 1.47
C GLY A 215 -4.69 10.98 1.42
N THR A 216 -4.55 11.87 0.44
CA THR A 216 -3.36 12.69 0.25
C THR A 216 -3.32 13.86 1.23
N THR A 217 -2.19 14.57 1.33
CA THR A 217 -2.05 15.75 2.20
C THR A 217 -3.04 16.86 1.88
N GLU A 218 -3.49 16.96 0.62
CA GLU A 218 -4.44 17.98 0.16
C GLU A 218 -5.89 17.47 0.17
N ASN A 219 -6.10 16.17 -0.03
CA ASN A 219 -7.43 15.55 -0.17
C ASN A 219 -7.56 14.38 0.81
N LYS A 220 -7.74 14.70 2.08
CA LYS A 220 -7.97 13.72 3.15
C LYS A 220 -9.44 13.32 3.21
N LEU A 221 -9.70 12.05 3.51
CA LEU A 221 -11.04 11.59 3.85
C LEU A 221 -11.52 12.34 5.11
N LYS A 222 -12.69 12.96 5.03
CA LYS A 222 -13.26 13.67 6.17
C LYS A 222 -13.93 12.67 7.12
N HIS A 223 -13.94 12.99 8.42
CA HIS A 223 -14.53 12.12 9.43
C HIS A 223 -16.02 11.82 9.19
N HIS A 224 -16.78 12.79 8.71
CA HIS A 224 -18.20 12.59 8.43
C HIS A 224 -18.47 11.74 7.19
N ASP A 225 -17.54 11.69 6.24
CA ASP A 225 -17.66 10.88 5.03
C ASP A 225 -17.19 9.43 5.26
N PHE A 226 -16.48 9.16 6.36
CA PHE A 226 -15.92 7.82 6.65
C PHE A 226 -16.98 6.72 6.67
N ASN A 227 -18.13 7.00 7.28
CA ASN A 227 -19.21 6.02 7.41
C ASN A 227 -19.92 5.72 6.07
N ASP A 228 -19.83 6.60 5.08
CA ASP A 228 -20.36 6.33 3.73
C ASP A 228 -19.59 5.18 3.06
N TYR A 229 -18.30 5.06 3.36
CA TYR A 229 -17.44 3.98 2.87
C TYR A 229 -17.47 2.76 3.81
N PHE A 230 -17.24 2.98 5.10
CA PHE A 230 -16.94 1.92 6.08
C PHE A 230 -18.10 1.57 7.01
N THR A 231 -19.29 2.15 6.79
CA THR A 231 -20.45 2.06 7.68
C THR A 231 -20.16 2.57 9.10
N ASP A 232 -21.16 2.67 9.94
CA ASP A 232 -21.04 3.15 11.32
C ASP A 232 -20.68 2.04 12.33
N ASN A 233 -21.06 0.79 12.05
CA ASN A 233 -21.03 -0.29 13.05
C ASN A 233 -20.56 -1.66 12.54
N LYS A 234 -20.37 -1.85 11.22
CA LYS A 234 -19.97 -3.16 10.67
C LYS A 234 -18.49 -3.43 10.90
N PRO A 235 -18.07 -4.69 11.03
CA PRO A 235 -16.66 -5.07 11.03
C PRO A 235 -15.93 -4.57 9.79
N ILE A 236 -14.67 -4.19 9.97
CA ILE A 236 -13.78 -3.76 8.88
C ILE A 236 -12.57 -4.69 8.87
N ILE A 237 -12.27 -5.28 7.73
CA ILE A 237 -11.09 -6.12 7.51
C ILE A 237 -10.17 -5.36 6.57
N VAL A 238 -8.93 -5.12 7.01
CA VAL A 238 -7.92 -4.38 6.25
C VAL A 238 -6.80 -5.32 5.87
N ASN A 239 -6.47 -5.41 4.58
CA ASN A 239 -5.26 -6.03 4.09
C ASN A 239 -4.29 -4.92 3.64
N PHE A 240 -3.17 -4.76 4.32
CA PHE A 240 -2.25 -3.65 4.13
C PHE A 240 -0.86 -4.11 3.71
N HIS A 241 -0.26 -3.35 2.82
CA HIS A 241 1.10 -3.58 2.33
C HIS A 241 2.18 -3.56 3.43
N GLY A 242 2.05 -2.72 4.43
CA GLY A 242 3.06 -2.51 5.48
C GLY A 242 2.68 -3.07 6.85
N TYR A 243 3.28 -2.54 7.90
CA TYR A 243 3.03 -2.98 9.28
C TYR A 243 1.61 -2.63 9.74
N SER A 244 0.92 -3.61 10.31
CA SER A 244 -0.48 -3.49 10.77
C SER A 244 -0.71 -2.34 11.75
N GLU A 245 0.25 -2.07 12.65
CA GLU A 245 0.16 -1.00 13.65
C GLU A 245 0.11 0.41 13.02
N THR A 246 0.69 0.59 11.83
CA THR A 246 0.60 1.86 11.09
C THR A 246 -0.85 2.17 10.71
N ILE A 247 -1.58 1.17 10.24
CA ILE A 247 -2.99 1.31 9.87
C ILE A 247 -3.87 1.43 11.11
N ARG A 248 -3.56 0.71 12.18
CA ARG A 248 -4.26 0.83 13.46
C ARG A 248 -4.24 2.27 13.97
N ALA A 249 -3.07 2.92 13.89
CA ALA A 249 -2.93 4.33 14.26
C ALA A 249 -3.80 5.25 13.38
N ILE A 250 -3.88 5.01 12.07
CA ILE A 250 -4.70 5.83 11.15
C ILE A 250 -6.19 5.61 11.40
N PHE A 251 -6.65 4.36 11.46
CA PHE A 251 -8.07 4.04 11.63
C PHE A 251 -8.60 4.48 13.01
N SER A 252 -7.75 4.54 14.04
CA SER A 252 -8.13 5.05 15.37
C SER A 252 -8.64 6.50 15.36
N HIS A 253 -8.27 7.28 14.36
CA HIS A 253 -8.78 8.64 14.16
C HIS A 253 -10.22 8.66 13.61
N TYR A 254 -10.69 7.57 12.98
CA TYR A 254 -12.00 7.53 12.32
C TYR A 254 -13.03 6.71 13.06
N THR A 255 -12.62 5.62 13.71
CA THR A 255 -13.53 4.64 14.30
C THR A 255 -12.91 3.89 15.48
N SER A 256 -13.75 3.16 16.24
CA SER A 256 -13.24 2.23 17.25
C SER A 256 -12.39 1.13 16.61
N VAL A 257 -11.19 0.94 17.12
CA VAL A 257 -10.27 -0.10 16.64
C VAL A 257 -10.77 -1.52 16.92
N SER A 258 -11.74 -1.69 17.84
CA SER A 258 -12.33 -3.01 18.16
C SER A 258 -13.14 -3.62 17.02
N ARG A 259 -13.55 -2.81 16.03
CA ARG A 259 -14.25 -3.30 14.83
C ARG A 259 -13.33 -3.46 13.63
N VAL A 260 -12.01 -3.22 13.77
CA VAL A 260 -11.04 -3.23 12.66
C VAL A 260 -10.05 -4.35 12.88
N ASP A 261 -10.06 -5.34 12.00
CA ASP A 261 -9.03 -6.37 11.91
C ASP A 261 -8.04 -5.98 10.82
N ILE A 262 -6.77 -6.05 11.13
CA ILE A 262 -5.73 -5.57 10.21
C ILE A 262 -4.73 -6.70 9.96
N HIS A 263 -4.59 -7.05 8.70
CA HIS A 263 -3.58 -7.94 8.16
C HIS A 263 -2.47 -7.10 7.54
N GLY A 264 -1.22 -7.44 7.79
CA GLY A 264 -0.07 -6.68 7.30
C GLY A 264 1.23 -7.46 7.51
N TYR A 265 2.34 -6.83 7.14
CA TYR A 265 3.65 -7.44 7.31
C TYR A 265 4.00 -7.63 8.81
N GLU A 266 4.41 -8.85 9.17
CA GLU A 266 4.74 -9.25 10.54
C GLU A 266 6.25 -9.50 10.76
N ASP A 267 7.08 -9.14 9.78
CA ASP A 267 8.54 -9.27 9.85
C ASP A 267 9.03 -10.72 10.07
N GLN A 268 8.38 -11.68 9.41
CA GLN A 268 8.72 -13.10 9.52
C GLN A 268 10.03 -13.46 8.83
N GLY A 269 10.39 -12.74 7.75
CA GLY A 269 11.66 -12.90 7.06
C GLY A 269 11.88 -14.29 6.51
N SER A 270 11.02 -14.78 5.64
CA SER A 270 11.08 -16.14 5.09
C SER A 270 11.63 -16.20 3.68
N THR A 271 12.26 -17.32 3.35
CA THR A 271 12.49 -17.77 1.97
C THR A 271 11.55 -18.95 1.73
N THR A 272 10.55 -18.75 0.89
CA THR A 272 9.48 -19.73 0.67
C THR A 272 8.84 -19.55 -0.70
N SER A 273 7.56 -19.87 -0.89
CA SER A 273 6.81 -19.57 -2.12
C SER A 273 5.94 -18.30 -1.94
N PRO A 274 5.50 -17.65 -3.04
CA PRO A 274 4.74 -16.41 -2.95
C PRO A 274 3.47 -16.48 -2.09
N LEU A 275 2.70 -17.54 -2.20
CA LEU A 275 1.47 -17.71 -1.42
C LEU A 275 1.79 -18.05 0.04
N ASP A 276 2.77 -18.91 0.31
CA ASP A 276 3.19 -19.24 1.66
C ASP A 276 3.73 -18.02 2.40
N GLU A 277 4.45 -17.11 1.71
CA GLU A 277 4.89 -15.83 2.27
C GLU A 277 3.70 -14.97 2.74
N LEU A 278 2.63 -14.90 1.94
CA LEU A 278 1.42 -14.20 2.32
C LEU A 278 0.69 -14.86 3.50
N CYS A 279 0.60 -16.20 3.52
CA CYS A 279 0.02 -16.95 4.63
C CYS A 279 0.78 -16.74 5.94
N ARG A 280 2.12 -16.72 5.90
CA ARG A 280 2.97 -16.47 7.09
C ARG A 280 2.75 -15.09 7.70
N ASN A 281 2.37 -14.13 6.87
CA ASN A 281 2.04 -12.76 7.28
C ASN A 281 0.52 -12.56 7.46
N SER A 282 -0.27 -13.63 7.44
CA SER A 282 -1.75 -13.58 7.55
C SER A 282 -2.42 -12.66 6.52
N CYS A 283 -1.80 -12.47 5.35
CA CYS A 283 -2.25 -11.54 4.30
C CYS A 283 -2.84 -12.23 3.07
N SER A 284 -2.94 -13.57 3.09
CA SER A 284 -3.42 -14.34 1.94
C SER A 284 -4.95 -14.25 1.80
N ARG A 285 -5.43 -14.59 0.61
CA ARG A 285 -6.87 -14.71 0.31
C ARG A 285 -7.59 -15.66 1.25
N TYR A 286 -6.92 -16.68 1.77
CA TYR A 286 -7.49 -17.61 2.74
C TYR A 286 -7.66 -16.96 4.10
N ASP A 287 -6.67 -16.20 4.57
CA ASP A 287 -6.75 -15.45 5.83
C ASP A 287 -7.88 -14.43 5.80
N ILE A 288 -8.01 -13.71 4.67
CA ILE A 288 -9.11 -12.75 4.48
C ILE A 288 -10.47 -13.47 4.45
N ALA A 289 -10.60 -14.61 3.75
CA ALA A 289 -11.84 -15.39 3.73
C ALA A 289 -12.20 -15.92 5.12
N ILE A 290 -11.23 -16.42 5.89
CA ILE A 290 -11.42 -16.86 7.27
C ILE A 290 -11.94 -15.69 8.12
N ASN A 291 -11.30 -14.54 8.04
CA ASN A 291 -11.68 -13.39 8.85
C ASN A 291 -13.09 -12.86 8.48
N ILE A 292 -13.45 -12.85 7.18
CA ILE A 292 -14.83 -12.53 6.73
C ILE A 292 -15.84 -13.47 7.39
N LEU A 293 -15.61 -14.78 7.31
CA LEU A 293 -16.50 -15.80 7.86
C LEU A 293 -16.61 -15.70 9.38
N GLU A 294 -15.51 -15.50 10.10
CA GLU A 294 -15.50 -15.35 11.54
C GLU A 294 -16.27 -14.09 11.98
N ARG A 295 -16.06 -12.95 11.31
CA ARG A 295 -16.74 -11.68 11.62
C ARG A 295 -18.24 -11.68 11.26
N THR A 296 -18.66 -12.59 10.41
CA THR A 296 -20.08 -12.78 10.05
C THR A 296 -20.72 -13.99 10.74
N GLY A 297 -20.02 -14.65 11.68
CA GLY A 297 -20.56 -15.72 12.52
C GLY A 297 -20.55 -17.12 11.91
N HIS A 298 -19.83 -17.33 10.79
CA HIS A 298 -19.75 -18.60 10.06
C HIS A 298 -18.48 -19.40 10.41
N TYR A 299 -18.20 -19.61 11.67
CA TYR A 299 -16.95 -20.22 12.17
C TYR A 299 -16.68 -21.62 11.61
N ASP A 300 -17.71 -22.45 11.47
CA ASP A 300 -17.58 -23.83 10.96
C ASP A 300 -17.10 -23.88 9.51
N ALA A 301 -17.38 -22.83 8.74
CA ALA A 301 -16.99 -22.72 7.33
C ALA A 301 -15.51 -22.38 7.13
N THR A 302 -14.77 -21.99 8.17
CA THR A 302 -13.37 -21.57 8.07
C THR A 302 -12.39 -22.73 7.94
N GLN A 303 -12.78 -23.94 8.41
CA GLN A 303 -11.84 -25.07 8.54
C GLN A 303 -11.16 -25.43 7.22
N GLN A 304 -11.90 -25.45 6.13
CA GLN A 304 -11.35 -25.76 4.80
C GLN A 304 -10.22 -24.83 4.37
N PHE A 305 -10.28 -23.54 4.73
CA PHE A 305 -9.22 -22.56 4.40
C PHE A 305 -8.02 -22.70 5.34
N LYS A 306 -8.26 -23.03 6.62
CA LYS A 306 -7.19 -23.36 7.57
C LYS A 306 -6.41 -24.59 7.12
N ASP A 307 -7.12 -25.62 6.67
CA ASP A 307 -6.50 -26.85 6.13
C ASP A 307 -5.74 -26.55 4.82
N ARG A 308 -6.24 -25.63 3.99
CA ARG A 308 -5.56 -25.20 2.76
C ARG A 308 -4.25 -24.49 3.07
N ILE A 309 -4.23 -23.55 4.01
CA ILE A 309 -3.00 -22.84 4.44
C ILE A 309 -1.96 -23.85 4.91
N VAL A 310 -2.34 -24.81 5.76
CA VAL A 310 -1.42 -25.85 6.26
C VAL A 310 -0.90 -26.73 5.11
N GLY A 311 -1.78 -27.12 4.16
CA GLY A 311 -1.42 -27.89 2.99
C GLY A 311 -0.44 -27.16 2.06
N ASP A 312 -0.70 -25.89 1.80
CA ASP A 312 0.14 -25.06 0.93
C ASP A 312 1.52 -24.81 1.59
N ALA A 313 1.57 -24.54 2.89
CA ALA A 313 2.84 -24.43 3.63
C ALA A 313 3.67 -25.71 3.56
N HIS A 314 3.02 -26.87 3.72
CA HIS A 314 3.70 -28.15 3.60
C HIS A 314 4.22 -28.41 2.17
N TYR A 315 3.42 -28.08 1.17
CA TYR A 315 3.81 -28.21 -0.25
C TYR A 315 4.99 -27.27 -0.59
N ALA A 316 4.92 -26.02 -0.16
CA ALA A 316 5.98 -25.03 -0.35
C ALA A 316 7.31 -25.48 0.31
N ALA A 317 7.23 -26.04 1.53
CA ALA A 317 8.40 -26.56 2.24
C ALA A 317 9.06 -27.75 1.52
N LEU A 318 8.28 -28.57 0.81
CA LEU A 318 8.81 -29.74 0.08
C LEU A 318 9.32 -29.40 -1.31
N TYR A 319 8.66 -28.48 -2.03
CA TYR A 319 8.89 -28.26 -3.43
C TYR A 319 9.37 -26.84 -3.79
N GLY A 320 9.35 -25.90 -2.86
CA GLY A 320 9.76 -24.50 -3.07
C GLY A 320 8.86 -23.68 -4.00
N VAL A 321 7.62 -24.14 -4.23
CA VAL A 321 6.63 -23.50 -5.09
C VAL A 321 5.23 -23.65 -4.49
N ASP A 322 4.29 -22.81 -4.91
CA ASP A 322 2.89 -22.91 -4.49
C ASP A 322 2.20 -24.16 -5.05
N ALA A 323 1.27 -24.73 -4.30
CA ALA A 323 0.38 -25.80 -4.77
C ALA A 323 -0.55 -25.24 -5.86
N LYS A 324 -0.85 -26.08 -6.89
CA LYS A 324 -1.76 -25.71 -7.98
C LYS A 324 -3.22 -25.76 -7.58
#